data_74b1f8ab740041db09c4458a5db56980
#
_entry.id   74b1f8ab740041db09c4458a5db56980
#
_cell.length_a   1.000
_cell.length_b   1.000
_cell.length_c   1.000
_cell.angle_alpha   90.00
_cell.angle_beta   90.00
_cell.angle_gamma   90.00
#
_symmetry.space_group_name_H-M   'P 1'
#
loop_
_entity.id
_entity.type
_entity.pdbx_description
1 polymer ?
#
loop_
_entity_poly.entity_id
_entity_poly.type
_entity_poly.pdbx_seq_one_letter_code
_entity_poly.pdbx_strand_id
1 'polypeptide(L)'
;MSRAMTRALLALTLMASVASADDAKPKKVAAKDVVESRTTEMCIDQEIADRLALKRKRRGAIDRLFVKQGRHEITAGGGYYASDLLSGTYLVGGAYTFHMTDETAVEFAGWWTHANADIIRAIEDQRGEVLTDTYARMIFAESLLVWSPVYGKLRLGGSIVHFDLHADLGVGVIDSKTSRGAAGVLGFGVKLFLGQAVAIRIDARNRTFRQDLLDERFLVNDSAITAALSVFLPFSN
;
A
#
# COMPACT_ATOMS: atom_id res chain seq x y z
N MET A 1 -7.46 -5.76 37.50
CA MET A 1 -7.18 -5.00 36.26
C MET A 1 -5.91 -4.19 36.46
N SER A 2 -4.70 -4.69 36.29
CA SER A 2 -3.45 -3.89 36.34
C SER A 2 -2.15 -4.71 36.18
N ARG A 3 -2.08 -5.70 35.31
CA ARG A 3 -0.79 -6.38 34.99
C ARG A 3 -0.56 -6.67 33.49
N ALA A 4 -1.50 -6.36 32.63
CA ALA A 4 -1.39 -6.59 31.18
C ALA A 4 -0.90 -5.35 30.40
N MET A 5 -0.97 -4.16 30.97
CA MET A 5 -0.61 -2.91 30.29
C MET A 5 0.89 -2.57 30.33
N THR A 6 1.65 -3.19 31.25
CA THR A 6 3.08 -2.87 31.44
C THR A 6 4.01 -3.65 30.53
N ARG A 7 3.53 -4.68 29.80
CA ARG A 7 4.35 -5.47 28.89
C ARG A 7 4.37 -5.00 27.44
N ALA A 8 3.45 -4.14 27.05
CA ALA A 8 3.42 -3.58 25.70
C ALA A 8 4.32 -2.36 25.47
N LEU A 9 4.78 -1.72 26.55
CA LEU A 9 5.64 -0.51 26.45
C LEU A 9 7.14 -0.82 26.43
N LEU A 10 7.54 -2.06 26.70
CA LEU A 10 8.97 -2.45 26.79
C LEU A 10 9.55 -2.97 25.45
N ALA A 11 8.73 -3.15 24.43
CA ALA A 11 9.17 -3.66 23.12
C ALA A 11 9.54 -2.57 22.11
N LEU A 12 9.33 -1.28 22.44
CA LEU A 12 9.55 -0.16 21.49
C LEU A 12 10.82 0.65 21.77
N THR A 13 11.65 0.27 22.76
CA THR A 13 12.84 1.06 23.13
C THR A 13 14.17 0.39 22.79
N LEU A 14 14.21 -0.65 21.95
CA LEU A 14 15.45 -1.40 21.67
C LEU A 14 16.01 -1.23 20.25
N MET A 15 15.70 -0.15 19.54
CA MET A 15 16.29 0.14 18.22
C MET A 15 16.88 1.56 18.12
N ALA A 16 17.73 1.93 19.08
CA ALA A 16 18.57 3.12 18.93
C ALA A 16 19.88 2.94 19.71
N SER A 17 20.80 2.11 19.19
CA SER A 17 22.21 2.19 19.51
C SER A 17 23.01 2.08 18.22
N VAL A 18 23.22 3.20 17.55
CA VAL A 18 24.23 3.33 16.49
C VAL A 18 25.54 3.65 17.15
N ALA A 19 26.51 2.76 16.92
CA ALA A 19 27.87 2.85 17.40
C ALA A 19 28.60 4.10 16.92
N SER A 20 29.19 4.84 17.85
CA SER A 20 30.25 5.83 17.58
C SER A 20 31.48 5.11 17.06
N ALA A 21 31.91 5.44 15.86
CA ALA A 21 33.21 5.04 15.34
C ALA A 21 34.29 6.04 15.79
N ASP A 22 35.31 5.49 16.36
CA ASP A 22 36.47 6.15 16.94
C ASP A 22 37.34 6.80 15.86
N ASP A 23 37.76 8.03 16.10
CA ASP A 23 38.68 8.82 15.26
C ASP A 23 40.13 8.33 15.43
N ALA A 24 40.60 7.53 14.50
CA ALA A 24 42.01 7.21 14.37
C ALA A 24 42.69 8.11 13.30
N LYS A 25 43.45 9.09 13.75
CA LYS A 25 44.29 9.94 12.90
C LYS A 25 45.30 9.13 12.06
N PRO A 26 45.44 9.36 10.76
CA PRO A 26 46.46 8.70 9.96
C PRO A 26 47.84 9.35 10.16
N LYS A 27 48.82 8.51 10.43
CA LYS A 27 50.24 8.82 10.48
C LYS A 27 50.75 9.25 9.10
N LYS A 28 51.34 10.45 9.00
CA LYS A 28 52.04 10.92 7.79
C LYS A 28 53.28 10.08 7.54
N VAL A 29 53.28 9.32 6.46
CA VAL A 29 54.47 8.69 5.89
C VAL A 29 54.90 9.51 4.67
N ALA A 30 56.21 9.79 4.61
CA ALA A 30 56.84 10.72 3.67
C ALA A 30 56.62 10.30 2.20
N ALA A 31 56.11 11.25 1.44
CA ALA A 31 55.88 11.11 0.01
C ALA A 31 57.14 11.56 -0.73
N LYS A 32 57.87 10.64 -1.37
CA LYS A 32 58.69 11.01 -2.54
C LYS A 32 59.01 9.88 -3.53
N ASP A 33 58.81 8.57 -3.19
CA ASP A 33 59.27 7.49 -4.08
C ASP A 33 58.14 6.57 -4.57
N VAL A 34 56.88 7.02 -4.53
CA VAL A 34 55.69 6.21 -4.88
C VAL A 34 54.94 6.79 -6.10
N VAL A 35 55.48 7.84 -6.76
CA VAL A 35 54.70 8.55 -7.78
C VAL A 35 54.75 7.89 -9.16
N GLU A 36 55.78 7.09 -9.47
CA GLU A 36 55.93 6.57 -10.83
C GLU A 36 55.31 5.18 -11.08
N SER A 37 55.03 4.39 -10.04
CA SER A 37 54.34 3.11 -10.20
C SER A 37 52.80 3.22 -10.07
N ARG A 38 52.29 4.32 -9.49
CA ARG A 38 50.84 4.54 -9.28
C ARG A 38 50.08 4.98 -10.53
N THR A 39 50.73 5.53 -11.53
CA THR A 39 50.03 6.05 -12.72
C THR A 39 49.47 4.95 -13.61
N THR A 40 50.10 3.79 -13.67
CA THR A 40 49.64 2.67 -14.51
C THR A 40 48.53 1.88 -13.82
N GLU A 41 48.62 1.67 -12.49
CA GLU A 41 47.55 1.02 -11.72
C GLU A 41 46.31 1.91 -11.57
N MET A 42 46.48 3.24 -11.41
CA MET A 42 45.35 4.16 -11.34
C MET A 42 44.52 4.21 -12.63
N CYS A 43 45.15 4.05 -13.79
CA CYS A 43 44.41 4.04 -15.07
C CYS A 43 43.55 2.79 -15.23
N ILE A 44 44.07 1.62 -14.80
CA ILE A 44 43.32 0.36 -14.87
C ILE A 44 42.16 0.36 -13.85
N ASP A 45 42.41 0.83 -12.63
CA ASP A 45 41.41 0.94 -11.59
C ASP A 45 40.32 1.94 -11.96
N GLN A 46 40.65 3.04 -12.61
CA GLN A 46 39.69 4.06 -13.03
C GLN A 46 38.81 3.57 -14.19
N GLU A 47 39.38 2.84 -15.16
CA GLU A 47 38.60 2.22 -16.23
C GLU A 47 37.64 1.12 -15.70
N ILE A 48 38.12 0.33 -14.73
CA ILE A 48 37.29 -0.67 -14.05
C ILE A 48 36.20 0.01 -13.19
N ALA A 49 36.57 1.08 -12.47
CA ALA A 49 35.62 1.87 -11.67
C ALA A 49 34.55 2.51 -12.56
N ASP A 50 34.93 3.05 -13.71
CA ASP A 50 33.98 3.63 -14.68
C ASP A 50 33.09 2.56 -15.33
N ARG A 51 33.63 1.40 -15.67
CA ARG A 51 32.82 0.26 -16.15
C ARG A 51 31.90 -0.28 -15.08
N LEU A 52 32.30 -0.33 -13.82
CA LEU A 52 31.45 -0.71 -12.70
C LEU A 52 30.40 0.35 -12.37
N ALA A 53 30.74 1.64 -12.48
CA ALA A 53 29.81 2.74 -12.32
C ALA A 53 28.74 2.75 -13.43
N LEU A 54 29.13 2.51 -14.68
CA LEU A 54 28.21 2.32 -15.81
C LEU A 54 27.31 1.08 -15.61
N LYS A 55 27.90 -0.01 -15.08
CA LYS A 55 27.14 -1.24 -14.78
C LYS A 55 26.21 -1.07 -13.57
N ARG A 56 26.61 -0.29 -12.55
CA ARG A 56 25.74 0.13 -11.43
C ARG A 56 24.64 1.06 -11.91
N LYS A 57 24.94 2.05 -12.74
CA LYS A 57 23.97 2.96 -13.33
C LYS A 57 22.92 2.19 -14.17
N ARG A 58 23.36 1.16 -14.91
CA ARG A 58 22.44 0.27 -15.66
C ARG A 58 21.60 -0.67 -14.76
N ARG A 59 22.09 -1.04 -13.56
CA ARG A 59 21.34 -1.88 -12.61
C ARG A 59 20.43 -1.07 -11.67
N GLY A 60 20.75 0.21 -11.43
CA GLY A 60 20.03 1.06 -10.47
C GLY A 60 18.99 1.99 -11.06
N ALA A 61 19.02 2.19 -12.37
CA ALA A 61 18.05 3.02 -13.05
C ALA A 61 17.24 2.14 -14.00
N ILE A 62 16.24 1.46 -13.48
CA ILE A 62 15.04 1.29 -14.27
C ILE A 62 14.56 2.72 -14.45
N ASP A 63 14.80 3.32 -15.65
CA ASP A 63 14.21 4.60 -15.99
C ASP A 63 12.71 4.44 -15.78
N ARG A 64 12.21 4.95 -14.65
CA ARG A 64 10.79 4.99 -14.37
C ARG A 64 10.22 5.99 -15.35
N LEU A 65 9.55 5.51 -16.37
CA LEU A 65 8.85 6.36 -17.33
C LEU A 65 7.79 7.21 -16.62
N PHE A 66 7.39 6.77 -15.44
CA PHE A 66 6.37 7.38 -14.61
C PHE A 66 6.92 7.69 -13.22
N VAL A 67 7.18 8.97 -12.94
CA VAL A 67 7.59 9.46 -11.62
C VAL A 67 6.32 9.85 -10.86
N LYS A 68 6.13 9.25 -9.68
CA LYS A 68 4.96 9.49 -8.81
C LYS A 68 5.22 10.57 -7.76
N GLN A 69 6.46 10.77 -7.37
CA GLN A 69 6.83 11.68 -6.28
C GLN A 69 6.23 13.07 -6.44
N GLY A 70 5.55 13.56 -5.38
CA GLY A 70 4.90 14.87 -5.33
C GLY A 70 3.60 14.97 -6.14
N ARG A 71 3.11 13.86 -6.71
CA ARG A 71 1.86 13.86 -7.49
C ARG A 71 0.66 13.45 -6.62
N HIS A 72 -0.48 13.95 -7.04
CA HIS A 72 -1.78 13.61 -6.49
C HIS A 72 -2.46 12.60 -7.40
N GLU A 73 -3.09 11.59 -6.85
CA GLU A 73 -3.83 10.57 -7.58
C GLU A 73 -5.28 10.57 -7.10
N ILE A 74 -6.22 10.64 -8.03
CA ILE A 74 -7.65 10.48 -7.77
C ILE A 74 -8.08 9.17 -8.40
N THR A 75 -8.68 8.30 -7.59
CA THR A 75 -9.10 6.96 -8.00
C THR A 75 -10.61 6.83 -7.82
N ALA A 76 -11.29 6.23 -8.79
CA ALA A 76 -12.70 5.88 -8.68
C ALA A 76 -12.93 4.49 -9.28
N GLY A 77 -13.76 3.70 -8.62
CA GLY A 77 -14.00 2.33 -9.07
C GLY A 77 -15.00 1.57 -8.22
N GLY A 78 -15.02 0.28 -8.43
CA GLY A 78 -15.89 -0.63 -7.70
C GLY A 78 -15.44 -2.06 -7.84
N GLY A 79 -16.17 -2.95 -7.19
CA GLY A 79 -15.81 -4.36 -7.18
C GLY A 79 -16.77 -5.21 -6.41
N TYR A 80 -16.27 -6.34 -5.99
CA TYR A 80 -16.97 -7.32 -5.20
C TYR A 80 -16.54 -7.25 -3.74
N TYR A 81 -17.50 -7.22 -2.85
CA TYR A 81 -17.33 -7.22 -1.41
C TYR A 81 -17.86 -8.52 -0.83
N ALA A 82 -17.00 -9.27 -0.17
CA ALA A 82 -17.33 -10.51 0.52
C ALA A 82 -17.29 -10.23 2.03
N SER A 83 -18.45 -10.24 2.65
CA SER A 83 -18.57 -10.15 4.10
C SER A 83 -18.50 -11.54 4.73
N ASP A 84 -17.87 -11.64 5.90
CA ASP A 84 -17.76 -12.87 6.65
C ASP A 84 -19.10 -13.37 7.20
N LEU A 85 -19.98 -12.42 7.56
CA LEU A 85 -21.29 -12.71 8.15
C LEU A 85 -22.47 -12.45 7.20
N LEU A 86 -22.25 -11.74 6.10
CA LEU A 86 -23.29 -11.34 5.16
C LEU A 86 -22.95 -11.89 3.76
N SER A 87 -23.95 -11.90 2.89
CA SER A 87 -23.72 -12.31 1.51
C SER A 87 -22.81 -11.35 0.78
N GLY A 88 -22.10 -11.88 -0.21
CA GLY A 88 -21.27 -11.08 -1.09
C GLY A 88 -22.11 -10.08 -1.89
N THR A 89 -21.60 -8.88 -2.07
CA THR A 89 -22.28 -7.79 -2.76
C THR A 89 -21.29 -6.91 -3.52
N TYR A 90 -21.77 -5.86 -4.15
CA TYR A 90 -20.92 -4.90 -4.83
C TYR A 90 -20.39 -3.82 -3.88
N LEU A 91 -19.25 -3.25 -4.22
CA LEU A 91 -18.63 -2.13 -3.54
C LEU A 91 -18.31 -1.05 -4.57
N VAL A 92 -18.61 0.21 -4.28
CA VAL A 92 -18.25 1.34 -5.12
C VAL A 92 -17.68 2.46 -4.28
N GLY A 93 -16.75 3.20 -4.85
CA GLY A 93 -16.14 4.31 -4.12
C GLY A 93 -14.97 4.94 -4.84
N GLY A 94 -14.15 5.63 -4.06
CA GLY A 94 -12.99 6.30 -4.59
C GLY A 94 -11.96 6.59 -3.52
N ALA A 95 -10.79 7.01 -3.98
CA ALA A 95 -9.67 7.34 -3.11
C ALA A 95 -8.91 8.56 -3.64
N TYR A 96 -8.30 9.27 -2.72
CA TYR A 96 -7.32 10.30 -2.98
C TYR A 96 -5.99 9.85 -2.40
N THR A 97 -4.95 9.82 -3.22
CA THR A 97 -3.61 9.39 -2.83
C THR A 97 -2.60 10.50 -3.07
N PHE A 98 -1.80 10.82 -2.06
CA PHE A 98 -0.65 11.70 -2.18
C PHE A 98 0.65 10.91 -2.15
N HIS A 99 1.43 10.99 -3.20
CA HIS A 99 2.71 10.29 -3.34
C HIS A 99 3.84 11.11 -2.72
N MET A 100 4.33 10.68 -1.54
CA MET A 100 5.47 11.33 -0.87
C MET A 100 6.77 10.99 -1.58
N THR A 101 6.91 9.75 -2.03
CA THR A 101 8.03 9.27 -2.83
C THR A 101 7.50 8.42 -3.98
N ASP A 102 8.38 7.88 -4.82
CA ASP A 102 7.98 6.92 -5.85
C ASP A 102 7.50 5.58 -5.27
N GLU A 103 7.85 5.28 -4.02
CA GLU A 103 7.54 4.01 -3.38
C GLU A 103 6.52 4.14 -2.26
N THR A 104 6.36 5.32 -1.66
CA THR A 104 5.48 5.53 -0.51
C THR A 104 4.45 6.61 -0.78
N ALA A 105 3.22 6.35 -0.36
CA ALA A 105 2.11 7.29 -0.47
C ALA A 105 1.16 7.19 0.73
N VAL A 106 0.38 8.23 0.94
CA VAL A 106 -0.75 8.24 1.87
C VAL A 106 -2.03 8.30 1.06
N GLU A 107 -2.97 7.44 1.38
CA GLU A 107 -4.25 7.34 0.71
C GLU A 107 -5.41 7.55 1.69
N PHE A 108 -6.41 8.31 1.24
CA PHE A 108 -7.70 8.48 1.90
C PHE A 108 -8.77 7.90 0.98
N ALA A 109 -9.49 6.88 1.43
CA ALA A 109 -10.48 6.19 0.62
C ALA A 109 -11.85 6.22 1.26
N GLY A 110 -12.88 6.32 0.42
CA GLY A 110 -14.28 6.22 0.81
C GLY A 110 -14.99 5.17 -0.03
N TRP A 111 -15.64 4.21 0.62
CA TRP A 111 -16.34 3.11 -0.03
C TRP A 111 -17.75 2.99 0.46
N TRP A 112 -18.63 2.64 -0.43
CA TRP A 112 -20.02 2.37 -0.15
C TRP A 112 -20.42 0.98 -0.66
N THR A 113 -21.16 0.25 0.17
CA THR A 113 -21.72 -1.04 -0.20
C THR A 113 -23.13 -1.19 0.38
N HIS A 114 -23.87 -2.09 -0.20
CA HIS A 114 -25.22 -2.44 0.23
C HIS A 114 -25.25 -3.95 0.52
N ALA A 115 -25.05 -4.30 1.78
CA ALA A 115 -25.01 -5.69 2.20
C ALA A 115 -26.43 -6.25 2.33
N ASN A 116 -26.67 -7.39 1.68
CA ASN A 116 -27.89 -8.17 1.83
C ASN A 116 -27.64 -9.28 2.84
N ALA A 117 -28.49 -9.37 3.84
CA ALA A 117 -28.49 -10.49 4.76
C ALA A 117 -29.42 -11.60 4.23
N ASP A 118 -28.92 -12.42 3.31
CA ASP A 118 -29.72 -13.54 2.76
C ASP A 118 -30.10 -14.56 3.84
N ILE A 119 -29.28 -14.69 4.89
CA ILE A 119 -29.61 -15.49 6.08
C ILE A 119 -30.85 -14.95 6.80
N ILE A 120 -30.97 -13.61 6.90
CA ILE A 120 -32.13 -12.99 7.54
C ILE A 120 -33.40 -13.25 6.70
N ARG A 121 -33.30 -13.16 5.37
CA ARG A 121 -34.40 -13.51 4.47
C ARG A 121 -34.85 -14.97 4.62
N ALA A 122 -33.90 -15.90 4.73
CA ALA A 122 -34.22 -17.30 4.92
C ALA A 122 -34.91 -17.55 6.27
N ILE A 123 -34.60 -16.77 7.31
CA ILE A 123 -35.28 -16.82 8.62
C ILE A 123 -36.66 -16.16 8.54
N GLU A 124 -36.82 -15.04 7.84
CA GLU A 124 -38.09 -14.38 7.57
C GLU A 124 -39.06 -15.30 6.83
N ASP A 125 -38.60 -15.96 5.78
CA ASP A 125 -39.36 -16.91 4.99
C ASP A 125 -39.85 -18.13 5.83
N GLN A 126 -39.03 -18.57 6.81
CA GLN A 126 -39.40 -19.67 7.69
C GLN A 126 -40.36 -19.27 8.83
N ARG A 127 -40.29 -18.04 9.32
CA ARG A 127 -41.06 -17.57 10.47
C ARG A 127 -42.28 -16.73 10.11
N GLY A 128 -42.38 -16.25 8.87
CA GLY A 128 -43.45 -15.38 8.40
C GLY A 128 -43.50 -13.98 9.06
N GLU A 129 -42.42 -13.61 9.76
CA GLU A 129 -42.26 -12.29 10.36
C GLU A 129 -41.30 -11.47 9.49
N VAL A 130 -41.76 -10.31 9.02
CA VAL A 130 -40.93 -9.36 8.30
C VAL A 130 -40.03 -8.62 9.33
N LEU A 131 -38.78 -9.00 9.42
CA LEU A 131 -37.79 -8.24 10.18
C LEU A 131 -37.54 -6.93 9.43
N THR A 132 -38.05 -5.85 9.95
CA THR A 132 -37.91 -4.51 9.38
C THR A 132 -36.42 -4.18 9.28
N ASP A 133 -35.89 -3.95 8.06
CA ASP A 133 -34.52 -3.55 7.74
C ASP A 133 -33.55 -4.66 7.29
N THR A 134 -33.94 -5.39 6.27
CA THR A 134 -33.09 -6.42 5.62
C THR A 134 -31.88 -5.86 4.88
N TYR A 135 -31.80 -4.54 4.67
CA TYR A 135 -30.75 -3.88 3.90
C TYR A 135 -29.88 -3.00 4.78
N ALA A 136 -28.64 -3.42 4.97
CA ALA A 136 -27.66 -2.64 5.70
C ALA A 136 -26.77 -1.85 4.71
N ARG A 137 -26.96 -0.54 4.65
CA ARG A 137 -25.99 0.36 4.01
C ARG A 137 -24.74 0.40 4.87
N MET A 138 -23.58 0.15 4.26
CA MET A 138 -22.30 0.25 4.92
C MET A 138 -21.43 1.29 4.20
N ILE A 139 -20.81 2.15 4.97
CA ILE A 139 -19.88 3.16 4.50
C ILE A 139 -18.54 2.92 5.22
N PHE A 140 -17.47 2.93 4.45
CA PHE A 140 -16.11 2.86 4.96
C PHE A 140 -15.39 4.15 4.61
N ALA A 141 -14.70 4.75 5.60
CA ALA A 141 -13.74 5.81 5.38
C ALA A 141 -12.38 5.33 5.93
N GLU A 142 -11.35 5.32 5.09
CA GLU A 142 -10.07 4.68 5.35
C GLU A 142 -8.91 5.66 5.16
N SER A 143 -7.89 5.53 6.00
CA SER A 143 -6.59 6.21 5.85
C SER A 143 -5.50 5.14 5.82
N LEU A 144 -4.74 5.09 4.73
CA LEU A 144 -3.83 4.01 4.41
C LEU A 144 -2.44 4.56 4.10
N LEU A 145 -1.43 3.83 4.53
CA LEU A 145 -0.08 3.94 4.03
C LEU A 145 0.08 2.95 2.89
N VAL A 146 0.47 3.44 1.73
CA VAL A 146 0.68 2.65 0.52
C VAL A 146 2.18 2.52 0.29
N TRP A 147 2.65 1.30 0.13
CA TRP A 147 4.05 1.00 -0.18
C TRP A 147 4.15 0.21 -1.48
N SER A 148 4.88 0.75 -2.44
CA SER A 148 5.03 0.21 -3.81
C SER A 148 6.49 -0.20 -4.08
N PRO A 149 6.96 -1.35 -3.58
CA PRO A 149 8.36 -1.75 -3.69
C PRO A 149 8.75 -2.25 -5.08
N VAL A 150 7.78 -2.71 -5.87
CA VAL A 150 8.05 -3.36 -7.15
C VAL A 150 7.46 -2.56 -8.30
N TYR A 151 8.33 -2.05 -9.14
CA TYR A 151 7.98 -1.43 -10.41
C TYR A 151 8.54 -2.28 -11.56
N GLY A 152 7.72 -2.57 -12.55
CA GLY A 152 8.10 -3.43 -13.65
C GLY A 152 7.57 -2.98 -15.00
N LYS A 153 8.04 -3.66 -16.04
CA LYS A 153 7.62 -3.48 -17.42
C LYS A 153 7.17 -4.83 -17.97
N LEU A 154 5.97 -4.87 -18.51
CA LEU A 154 5.39 -6.05 -19.14
C LEU A 154 5.19 -5.78 -20.63
N ARG A 155 5.66 -6.67 -21.47
CA ARG A 155 5.40 -6.58 -22.91
C ARG A 155 4.13 -7.36 -23.24
N LEU A 156 3.08 -6.63 -23.62
CA LEU A 156 1.82 -7.19 -24.08
C LEU A 156 1.70 -6.95 -25.60
N GLY A 157 1.93 -7.99 -26.39
CA GLY A 157 1.96 -7.86 -27.84
C GLY A 157 3.06 -6.91 -28.30
N GLY A 158 2.70 -5.84 -29.00
CA GLY A 158 3.62 -4.80 -29.48
C GLY A 158 3.87 -3.64 -28.49
N SER A 159 3.13 -3.57 -27.38
CA SER A 159 3.18 -2.46 -26.44
C SER A 159 3.87 -2.83 -25.15
N ILE A 160 4.57 -1.86 -24.54
CA ILE A 160 5.17 -2.01 -23.20
C ILE A 160 4.26 -1.33 -22.19
N VAL A 161 3.71 -2.11 -21.27
CA VAL A 161 2.89 -1.63 -20.16
C VAL A 161 3.74 -1.62 -18.90
N HIS A 162 3.74 -0.49 -18.20
CA HIS A 162 4.41 -0.36 -16.91
C HIS A 162 3.43 -0.76 -15.82
N PHE A 163 3.92 -1.47 -14.81
CA PHE A 163 3.10 -1.86 -13.68
C PHE A 163 3.82 -1.61 -12.36
N ASP A 164 3.04 -1.50 -11.31
CA ASP A 164 3.47 -1.26 -9.95
C ASP A 164 2.71 -2.18 -9.00
N LEU A 165 3.43 -2.92 -8.16
CA LEU A 165 2.82 -3.71 -7.10
C LEU A 165 2.88 -2.92 -5.80
N HIS A 166 1.76 -2.84 -5.09
CA HIS A 166 1.68 -2.13 -3.83
C HIS A 166 1.01 -2.95 -2.74
N ALA A 167 1.37 -2.63 -1.51
CA ALA A 167 0.71 -3.10 -0.30
C ALA A 167 0.17 -1.89 0.47
N ASP A 168 -1.01 -2.06 1.06
CA ASP A 168 -1.72 -1.03 1.81
C ASP A 168 -1.87 -1.49 3.26
N LEU A 169 -1.58 -0.61 4.20
CA LEU A 169 -1.83 -0.83 5.62
C LEU A 169 -2.41 0.43 6.24
N GLY A 170 -3.46 0.28 7.03
CA GLY A 170 -4.02 1.44 7.69
C GLY A 170 -5.20 1.16 8.58
N VAL A 171 -5.92 2.22 8.85
CA VAL A 171 -7.09 2.22 9.72
C VAL A 171 -8.25 2.92 9.04
N GLY A 172 -9.45 2.54 9.40
CA GLY A 172 -10.66 3.16 8.90
C GLY A 172 -11.74 3.22 9.96
N VAL A 173 -12.83 3.82 9.57
CA VAL A 173 -14.08 3.79 10.31
C VAL A 173 -15.16 3.18 9.43
N ILE A 174 -16.00 2.39 10.05
CA ILE A 174 -17.19 1.81 9.44
C ILE A 174 -18.43 2.44 10.06
N ASP A 175 -19.40 2.77 9.23
CA ASP A 175 -20.73 3.19 9.65
C ASP A 175 -21.78 2.34 8.93
N SER A 176 -22.45 1.51 9.71
CA SER A 176 -23.58 0.71 9.27
C SER A 176 -24.61 0.59 10.40
N LYS A 177 -25.76 -0.01 10.15
CA LYS A 177 -26.75 -0.25 11.20
C LYS A 177 -26.29 -1.26 12.26
N THR A 178 -25.49 -2.24 11.87
CA THR A 178 -24.99 -3.34 12.71
C THR A 178 -23.57 -3.15 13.18
N SER A 179 -22.84 -2.17 12.64
CA SER A 179 -21.45 -1.95 12.99
C SER A 179 -21.12 -0.46 12.88
N ARG A 180 -20.61 0.08 13.97
CA ARG A 180 -20.09 1.44 14.00
C ARG A 180 -18.81 1.47 14.81
N GLY A 181 -17.68 1.78 14.19
CA GLY A 181 -16.42 1.80 14.89
C GLY A 181 -15.20 1.81 14.01
N ALA A 182 -14.07 1.50 14.64
CA ALA A 182 -12.78 1.44 13.96
C ALA A 182 -12.59 0.10 13.24
N ALA A 183 -11.95 0.16 12.09
CA ALA A 183 -11.54 -0.99 11.30
C ALA A 183 -10.03 -0.94 11.06
N GLY A 184 -9.36 -2.08 11.10
CA GLY A 184 -8.02 -2.28 10.56
C GLY A 184 -8.12 -2.64 9.09
N VAL A 185 -7.24 -2.12 8.25
CA VAL A 185 -7.22 -2.38 6.81
C VAL A 185 -5.86 -2.88 6.39
N LEU A 186 -5.85 -3.99 5.67
CA LEU A 186 -4.66 -4.55 5.01
C LEU A 186 -5.02 -4.86 3.56
N GLY A 187 -4.16 -4.48 2.62
CA GLY A 187 -4.41 -4.72 1.21
C GLY A 187 -3.15 -4.92 0.40
N PHE A 188 -3.36 -5.37 -0.80
CA PHE A 188 -2.35 -5.40 -1.85
C PHE A 188 -3.01 -5.22 -3.20
N GLY A 189 -2.25 -4.70 -4.16
CA GLY A 189 -2.80 -4.45 -5.48
C GLY A 189 -1.74 -4.27 -6.56
N VAL A 190 -2.25 -4.08 -7.76
CA VAL A 190 -1.45 -3.78 -8.94
C VAL A 190 -2.00 -2.56 -9.64
N LYS A 191 -1.11 -1.67 -10.06
CA LYS A 191 -1.40 -0.54 -10.95
C LYS A 191 -0.78 -0.79 -12.30
N LEU A 192 -1.56 -0.63 -13.36
CA LEU A 192 -1.13 -0.72 -14.75
C LEU A 192 -1.21 0.68 -15.35
N PHE A 193 -0.07 1.26 -15.70
CA PHE A 193 0.01 2.62 -16.25
C PHE A 193 -0.29 2.60 -17.74
N LEU A 194 -1.37 3.28 -18.15
CA LEU A 194 -1.78 3.46 -19.55
C LEU A 194 -1.10 4.66 -20.21
N GLY A 195 -0.32 5.41 -19.45
CA GLY A 195 0.38 6.62 -19.89
C GLY A 195 0.92 7.39 -18.70
N GLN A 196 1.12 8.68 -18.86
CA GLN A 196 1.67 9.52 -17.79
C GLN A 196 0.62 10.06 -16.80
N ALA A 197 -0.65 9.97 -17.14
CA ALA A 197 -1.74 10.55 -16.36
C ALA A 197 -2.77 9.55 -15.87
N VAL A 198 -2.85 8.36 -16.47
CA VAL A 198 -3.93 7.40 -16.22
C VAL A 198 -3.36 6.02 -15.90
N ALA A 199 -3.94 5.37 -14.91
CA ALA A 199 -3.65 3.98 -14.57
C ALA A 199 -4.93 3.20 -14.27
N ILE A 200 -4.91 1.90 -14.54
CA ILE A 200 -5.89 0.93 -14.04
C ILE A 200 -5.33 0.34 -12.77
N ARG A 201 -6.14 0.27 -11.74
CA ARG A 201 -5.80 -0.28 -10.43
C ARG A 201 -6.69 -1.47 -10.11
N ILE A 202 -6.10 -2.54 -9.60
CA ILE A 202 -6.82 -3.71 -9.08
C ILE A 202 -6.29 -3.96 -7.68
N ASP A 203 -7.18 -3.93 -6.70
CA ASP A 203 -6.85 -4.08 -5.28
C ASP A 203 -7.63 -5.24 -4.67
N ALA A 204 -6.97 -5.95 -3.76
CA ALA A 204 -7.58 -6.85 -2.82
C ALA A 204 -7.35 -6.32 -1.41
N ARG A 205 -8.40 -6.01 -0.66
CA ARG A 205 -8.34 -5.44 0.69
C ARG A 205 -9.13 -6.29 1.66
N ASN A 206 -8.55 -6.50 2.82
CA ASN A 206 -9.20 -7.10 3.97
C ASN A 206 -9.44 -6.01 5.03
N ARG A 207 -10.62 -6.06 5.64
CA ARG A 207 -11.07 -5.14 6.68
C ARG A 207 -11.45 -5.93 7.91
N THR A 208 -10.77 -5.66 9.01
CA THR A 208 -11.05 -6.30 10.30
C THR A 208 -11.69 -5.28 11.22
N PHE A 209 -12.91 -5.55 11.67
CA PHE A 209 -13.67 -4.67 12.56
C PHE A 209 -14.56 -5.47 13.50
N ARG A 210 -15.22 -4.78 14.43
CA ARG A 210 -16.16 -5.40 15.36
C ARG A 210 -17.58 -5.13 14.87
N GLN A 211 -18.39 -6.19 14.85
CA GLN A 211 -19.80 -6.14 14.50
C GLN A 211 -20.64 -6.60 15.69
N ASP A 212 -21.69 -5.83 15.99
CA ASP A 212 -22.64 -6.16 17.05
C ASP A 212 -23.82 -6.91 16.39
N LEU A 213 -23.97 -8.18 16.75
CA LEU A 213 -25.06 -9.05 16.30
C LEU A 213 -25.71 -9.70 17.52
N LEU A 214 -27.03 -9.54 17.68
CA LEU A 214 -27.82 -10.15 18.75
C LEU A 214 -27.23 -9.89 20.17
N ASP A 215 -26.79 -8.67 20.46
CA ASP A 215 -26.14 -8.22 21.69
C ASP A 215 -24.75 -8.82 21.95
N GLU A 216 -24.19 -9.58 21.02
CA GLU A 216 -22.82 -10.08 21.08
C GLU A 216 -21.91 -9.36 20.09
N ARG A 217 -20.63 -9.21 20.48
CA ARG A 217 -19.61 -8.55 19.66
C ARG A 217 -18.70 -9.57 19.00
N PHE A 218 -18.76 -9.62 17.68
CA PHE A 218 -17.91 -10.49 16.86
C PHE A 218 -16.82 -9.68 16.18
N LEU A 219 -15.61 -10.26 16.09
CA LEU A 219 -14.56 -9.77 15.21
C LEU A 219 -14.80 -10.35 13.82
N VAL A 220 -14.97 -9.49 12.83
CA VAL A 220 -15.31 -9.85 11.46
C VAL A 220 -14.18 -9.46 10.53
N ASN A 221 -13.92 -10.31 9.54
CA ASN A 221 -12.93 -10.10 8.48
C ASN A 221 -13.62 -10.05 7.12
N ASP A 222 -13.84 -8.87 6.62
CA ASP A 222 -14.43 -8.68 5.31
C ASP A 222 -13.38 -8.45 4.24
N SER A 223 -13.56 -9.05 3.09
CA SER A 223 -12.63 -8.94 1.97
C SER A 223 -13.30 -8.28 0.76
N ALA A 224 -12.55 -7.48 0.03
CA ALA A 224 -13.03 -6.88 -1.21
C ALA A 224 -11.98 -6.96 -2.30
N ILE A 225 -12.44 -7.18 -3.52
CA ILE A 225 -11.63 -7.05 -4.73
C ILE A 225 -12.25 -5.94 -5.57
N THR A 226 -11.45 -4.91 -5.87
CA THR A 226 -11.90 -3.73 -6.62
C THR A 226 -11.07 -3.51 -7.86
N ALA A 227 -11.72 -3.02 -8.91
CA ALA A 227 -11.09 -2.49 -10.11
C ALA A 227 -11.43 -1.01 -10.22
N ALA A 228 -10.43 -0.17 -10.46
CA ALA A 228 -10.59 1.27 -10.44
C ALA A 228 -9.74 1.95 -11.52
N LEU A 229 -10.17 3.14 -11.90
CA LEU A 229 -9.41 4.05 -12.75
C LEU A 229 -8.79 5.13 -11.88
N SER A 230 -7.50 5.36 -12.06
CA SER A 230 -6.72 6.39 -11.37
C SER A 230 -6.26 7.45 -12.35
N VAL A 231 -6.34 8.72 -11.92
CA VAL A 231 -5.86 9.88 -12.67
C VAL A 231 -4.85 10.62 -11.81
N PHE A 232 -3.69 10.91 -12.38
CA PHE A 232 -2.57 11.59 -11.71
C PHE A 232 -2.51 13.08 -12.06
N LEU A 233 -2.37 13.92 -11.03
CA LEU A 233 -2.26 15.38 -11.14
C LEU A 233 -0.96 15.86 -10.47
N PRO A 234 -0.30 16.94 -10.96
CA PRO A 234 -0.55 17.62 -12.22
C PRO A 234 -0.28 16.71 -13.40
N PHE A 235 -0.94 16.95 -14.51
CA PHE A 235 -0.63 16.26 -15.76
C PHE A 235 0.79 16.64 -16.17
N SER A 236 1.68 15.65 -16.33
CA SER A 236 2.98 15.93 -16.94
C SER A 236 2.80 16.05 -18.45
N ASN A 237 3.27 17.15 -19.02
CA ASN A 237 3.35 17.36 -20.46
C ASN A 237 4.44 16.47 -21.06
#